data_967e85ab3a354b5cc6713d589a93ffd3
#
_entry.id   967e85ab3a354b5cc6713d589a93ffd3
#
_cell.length_a   1.000
_cell.length_b   1.000
_cell.length_c   1.000
_cell.angle_alpha   90.00
_cell.angle_beta   90.00
_cell.angle_gamma   90.00
#
_symmetry.space_group_name_H-M   'P 1'
#
loop_
_entity.id
_entity.type
_entity.pdbx_description
1 polymer ?
#
loop_
_entity_poly.entity_id
_entity_poly.type
_entity_poly.pdbx_seq_one_letter_code
_entity_poly.pdbx_strand_id
1 'polypeptide(L)'
;MKWNRIPLFAIALTFCALTGNAQTKTQLQREAQQVAAAVLAGPSMEKLEELCDRFGARLTGTAAYDHAAEWGAAQFRAAGIQDVKLEAITVPNGWQRGWAESYLYSPVSAQRKLHLESVSWTLSTPRGGVKGEVVVVSDISEAALRANASAIRDRIVLFDTEHVFADGFNKVYPKLIASYSIFKALGAQGLVLPDAVPNNVLGDWLDIDNGKGEILPLPIAEIGMEDALLIRRLLTKGPVVIGFSYENQISGPVSSSSVIAEIHGNDKPDEWIVVGAHLDSWDLATGAQDDGTGAIMVLEAARAIASLPHPPRRSIRFALWTGEEPGLLGSRAYVQAHAKELDHCVAVVNTDNGAGKPRGWIVEGREDMKAALEDLVPIYLKGYAADQVSLETTFDTDQGPFMLHGIPAFDLWVDDVAYNAVHHKSSDTVDKVDPAYFKTDGAIVAVLAYVIAQGEQPIGPHLSHAAVAEILKKAQLDGYLIAHGDWQP
;
A
#
# COMPACT_ATOMS: atom_id res chain seq x y z
N MET A 1 -61.42 -14.00 46.99
CA MET A 1 -60.02 -13.59 46.84
C MET A 1 -59.29 -14.64 46.03
N LYS A 2 -59.03 -14.38 44.74
CA LYS A 2 -58.23 -15.28 43.86
C LYS A 2 -56.85 -14.69 43.71
N TRP A 3 -55.83 -15.36 44.22
CA TRP A 3 -54.43 -15.01 44.01
C TRP A 3 -53.98 -15.52 42.66
N ASN A 4 -53.63 -14.61 41.76
CA ASN A 4 -52.96 -14.94 40.49
C ASN A 4 -51.50 -15.32 40.78
N ARG A 5 -51.12 -16.55 40.48
CA ARG A 5 -49.72 -16.99 40.44
C ARG A 5 -49.11 -16.53 39.15
N ILE A 6 -48.17 -15.60 39.22
CA ILE A 6 -47.30 -15.21 38.12
C ILE A 6 -46.27 -16.36 37.91
N PRO A 7 -46.05 -16.83 36.68
CA PRO A 7 -45.13 -17.94 36.48
C PRO A 7 -43.68 -17.50 36.67
N LEU A 8 -42.97 -18.13 37.59
CA LEU A 8 -41.52 -17.94 37.83
C LEU A 8 -40.59 -18.31 36.65
N PHE A 9 -41.13 -18.82 35.54
CA PHE A 9 -40.35 -19.29 34.42
C PHE A 9 -39.76 -18.17 33.50
N ALA A 10 -40.33 -16.98 33.49
CA ALA A 10 -39.86 -15.87 32.61
C ALA A 10 -38.60 -15.17 33.17
N ILE A 11 -38.38 -15.19 34.50
CA ILE A 11 -37.24 -14.49 35.12
C ILE A 11 -35.94 -15.34 35.01
N ALA A 12 -36.05 -16.68 35.01
CA ALA A 12 -34.88 -17.56 34.91
C ALA A 12 -34.24 -17.54 33.51
N LEU A 13 -35.02 -17.43 32.41
CA LEU A 13 -34.52 -17.36 31.05
C LEU A 13 -33.80 -16.03 30.75
N THR A 14 -34.32 -14.91 31.28
CA THR A 14 -33.69 -13.61 31.13
C THR A 14 -32.37 -13.48 31.90
N PHE A 15 -32.27 -14.10 33.08
CA PHE A 15 -31.05 -14.11 33.89
C PHE A 15 -29.95 -15.02 33.27
N CYS A 16 -30.31 -16.18 32.67
CA CYS A 16 -29.37 -17.04 31.98
C CYS A 16 -28.82 -16.38 30.68
N ALA A 17 -29.64 -15.63 29.94
CA ALA A 17 -29.18 -14.93 28.75
C ALA A 17 -28.24 -13.75 29.10
N LEU A 18 -28.54 -13.00 30.15
CA LEU A 18 -27.68 -11.89 30.61
C LEU A 18 -26.34 -12.38 31.19
N THR A 19 -26.33 -13.50 31.88
CA THR A 19 -25.08 -14.09 32.41
C THR A 19 -24.25 -14.74 31.30
N GLY A 20 -24.88 -15.38 30.32
CA GLY A 20 -24.20 -15.94 29.14
C GLY A 20 -23.46 -14.87 28.32
N ASN A 21 -24.15 -13.77 28.00
CA ASN A 21 -23.53 -12.66 27.24
C ASN A 21 -22.39 -11.97 28.00
N ALA A 22 -22.51 -11.78 29.32
CA ALA A 22 -21.45 -11.18 30.13
C ALA A 22 -20.23 -12.07 30.23
N GLN A 23 -20.42 -13.40 30.35
CA GLN A 23 -19.34 -14.39 30.41
C GLN A 23 -18.60 -14.49 29.05
N THR A 24 -19.33 -14.41 27.95
CA THR A 24 -18.76 -14.41 26.58
C THR A 24 -17.94 -13.14 26.32
N LYS A 25 -18.44 -11.95 26.70
CA LYS A 25 -17.68 -10.69 26.60
C LYS A 25 -16.37 -10.73 27.40
N THR A 26 -16.40 -11.23 28.61
CA THR A 26 -15.20 -11.33 29.47
C THR A 26 -14.20 -12.35 28.92
N GLN A 27 -14.64 -13.40 28.24
CA GLN A 27 -13.78 -14.36 27.57
C GLN A 27 -13.11 -13.72 26.36
N LEU A 28 -13.86 -13.05 25.47
CA LEU A 28 -13.33 -12.37 24.28
C LEU A 28 -12.30 -11.30 24.67
N GLN A 29 -12.53 -10.53 25.74
CA GLN A 29 -11.54 -9.58 26.23
C GLN A 29 -10.23 -10.25 26.66
N ARG A 30 -10.30 -11.40 27.34
CA ARG A 30 -9.10 -12.16 27.74
C ARG A 30 -8.34 -12.70 26.52
N GLU A 31 -9.06 -13.24 25.55
CA GLU A 31 -8.46 -13.77 24.31
C GLU A 31 -7.82 -12.65 23.50
N ALA A 32 -8.48 -11.48 23.35
CA ALA A 32 -7.90 -10.31 22.72
C ALA A 32 -6.62 -9.83 23.42
N GLN A 33 -6.59 -9.84 24.76
CA GLN A 33 -5.38 -9.55 25.53
C GLN A 33 -4.27 -10.60 25.33
N GLN A 34 -4.63 -11.88 25.18
CA GLN A 34 -3.65 -12.93 24.86
C GLN A 34 -3.06 -12.75 23.46
N VAL A 35 -3.90 -12.39 22.46
CA VAL A 35 -3.44 -12.06 21.11
C VAL A 35 -2.46 -10.88 21.15
N ALA A 36 -2.84 -9.77 21.80
CA ALA A 36 -1.96 -8.61 21.94
C ALA A 36 -0.63 -8.98 22.63
N ALA A 37 -0.68 -9.69 23.75
CA ALA A 37 0.51 -10.10 24.48
C ALA A 37 1.42 -11.00 23.64
N ALA A 38 0.84 -11.89 22.84
CA ALA A 38 1.60 -12.77 21.94
C ALA A 38 2.33 -11.99 20.85
N VAL A 39 1.70 -10.97 20.26
CA VAL A 39 2.35 -10.09 19.28
C VAL A 39 3.46 -9.27 19.93
N LEU A 40 3.17 -8.60 21.05
CA LEU A 40 4.15 -7.75 21.77
C LEU A 40 5.40 -8.53 22.21
N ALA A 41 5.26 -9.81 22.53
CA ALA A 41 6.36 -10.70 22.86
C ALA A 41 7.01 -11.36 21.63
N GLY A 42 6.46 -11.16 20.44
CA GLY A 42 6.92 -11.78 19.20
C GLY A 42 8.22 -11.19 18.65
N PRO A 43 8.85 -11.91 17.71
CA PRO A 43 10.12 -11.52 17.11
C PRO A 43 9.90 -10.61 15.88
N SER A 44 9.10 -9.52 16.02
CA SER A 44 8.74 -8.66 14.89
C SER A 44 9.96 -8.01 14.25
N MET A 45 10.87 -7.43 15.06
CA MET A 45 12.08 -6.80 14.54
C MET A 45 13.03 -7.79 13.88
N GLU A 46 13.25 -8.94 14.50
CA GLU A 46 14.11 -9.99 13.95
C GLU A 46 13.61 -10.51 12.60
N LYS A 47 12.30 -10.59 12.44
CA LYS A 47 11.69 -10.96 11.15
C LYS A 47 11.80 -9.85 10.12
N LEU A 48 11.63 -8.60 10.53
CA LEU A 48 11.80 -7.45 9.63
C LEU A 48 13.25 -7.33 9.16
N GLU A 49 14.22 -7.48 10.07
CA GLU A 49 15.64 -7.56 9.74
C GLU A 49 15.91 -8.70 8.76
N GLU A 50 15.37 -9.91 9.01
CA GLU A 50 15.51 -11.04 8.08
C GLU A 50 14.91 -10.71 6.71
N LEU A 51 13.71 -10.12 6.65
CA LEU A 51 13.05 -9.76 5.39
C LEU A 51 13.87 -8.73 4.60
N CYS A 52 14.31 -7.66 5.25
CA CYS A 52 15.03 -6.57 4.59
C CYS A 52 16.48 -6.92 4.26
N ASP A 53 17.21 -7.54 5.19
CA ASP A 53 18.65 -7.78 5.02
C ASP A 53 18.94 -9.01 4.15
N ARG A 54 18.06 -10.03 4.19
CA ARG A 54 18.27 -11.27 3.43
C ARG A 54 17.73 -11.21 2.01
N PHE A 55 16.58 -10.60 1.80
CA PHE A 55 15.94 -10.51 0.50
C PHE A 55 16.17 -9.15 -0.17
N GLY A 56 16.43 -8.11 0.62
CA GLY A 56 16.66 -6.75 0.12
C GLY A 56 15.40 -6.14 -0.48
N ALA A 57 15.57 -5.41 -1.55
CA ALA A 57 14.48 -4.88 -2.37
C ALA A 57 13.66 -6.03 -3.00
N ARG A 58 12.35 -5.94 -2.85
CA ARG A 58 11.43 -7.03 -3.23
C ARG A 58 10.52 -6.63 -4.40
N LEU A 59 11.12 -6.03 -5.43
CA LEU A 59 10.34 -5.55 -6.56
C LEU A 59 9.55 -6.69 -7.21
N THR A 60 8.27 -6.44 -7.46
CA THR A 60 7.33 -7.40 -8.07
C THR A 60 7.88 -8.05 -9.33
N GLY A 61 7.76 -9.38 -9.42
CA GLY A 61 8.23 -10.16 -10.57
C GLY A 61 9.72 -10.39 -10.61
N THR A 62 10.45 -10.13 -9.52
CA THR A 62 11.88 -10.44 -9.37
C THR A 62 12.09 -11.70 -8.52
N ALA A 63 13.26 -12.33 -8.67
CA ALA A 63 13.63 -13.48 -7.85
C ALA A 63 13.72 -13.14 -6.35
N ALA A 64 14.07 -11.91 -5.99
CA ALA A 64 14.08 -11.44 -4.60
C ALA A 64 12.67 -11.47 -4.00
N TYR A 65 11.68 -10.99 -4.74
CA TYR A 65 10.29 -11.09 -4.35
C TYR A 65 9.83 -12.53 -4.20
N ASP A 66 10.09 -13.38 -5.19
CA ASP A 66 9.66 -14.79 -5.15
C ASP A 66 10.22 -15.52 -3.92
N HIS A 67 11.49 -15.30 -3.58
CA HIS A 67 12.09 -15.87 -2.38
C HIS A 67 11.46 -15.32 -1.09
N ALA A 68 11.09 -14.03 -1.05
CA ALA A 68 10.39 -13.44 0.08
C ALA A 68 8.96 -14.01 0.23
N ALA A 69 8.25 -14.24 -0.88
CA ALA A 69 6.94 -14.89 -0.87
C ALA A 69 7.01 -16.33 -0.37
N GLU A 70 8.00 -17.12 -0.82
CA GLU A 70 8.25 -18.47 -0.29
C GLU A 70 8.58 -18.46 1.20
N TRP A 71 9.38 -17.48 1.66
CA TRP A 71 9.68 -17.27 3.07
C TRP A 71 8.43 -16.90 3.86
N GLY A 72 7.60 -15.97 3.37
CA GLY A 72 6.33 -15.60 4.01
C GLY A 72 5.40 -16.79 4.19
N ALA A 73 5.26 -17.62 3.13
CA ALA A 73 4.50 -18.86 3.19
C ALA A 73 5.07 -19.85 4.23
N ALA A 74 6.40 -19.94 4.35
CA ALA A 74 7.04 -20.76 5.37
C ALA A 74 6.80 -20.21 6.79
N GLN A 75 6.76 -18.89 6.99
CA GLN A 75 6.43 -18.26 8.27
C GLN A 75 5.00 -18.60 8.72
N PHE A 76 4.02 -18.55 7.83
CA PHE A 76 2.64 -18.97 8.12
C PHE A 76 2.57 -20.44 8.52
N ARG A 77 3.26 -21.34 7.79
CA ARG A 77 3.32 -22.77 8.14
C ARG A 77 4.00 -23.01 9.48
N ALA A 78 5.07 -22.27 9.77
CA ALA A 78 5.76 -22.34 11.07
C ALA A 78 4.86 -21.87 12.23
N ALA A 79 3.93 -20.96 11.97
CA ALA A 79 2.89 -20.54 12.93
C ALA A 79 1.79 -21.61 13.13
N GLY A 80 1.83 -22.74 12.42
CA GLY A 80 0.87 -23.84 12.54
C GLY A 80 -0.29 -23.78 11.53
N ILE A 81 -0.33 -22.79 10.65
CA ILE A 81 -1.36 -22.66 9.63
C ILE A 81 -1.04 -23.60 8.46
N GLN A 82 -1.97 -24.50 8.15
CA GLN A 82 -1.74 -25.53 7.12
C GLN A 82 -2.28 -25.12 5.74
N ASP A 83 -3.36 -24.34 5.68
CA ASP A 83 -3.91 -23.83 4.43
C ASP A 83 -3.14 -22.57 4.01
N VAL A 84 -2.06 -22.76 3.26
CA VAL A 84 -1.19 -21.69 2.76
C VAL A 84 -0.95 -21.90 1.27
N LYS A 85 -1.35 -20.92 0.47
CA LYS A 85 -1.30 -20.93 -0.99
C LYS A 85 -0.45 -19.76 -1.51
N LEU A 86 0.13 -19.95 -2.66
CA LEU A 86 0.69 -18.91 -3.50
C LEU A 86 -0.29 -18.70 -4.66
N GLU A 87 -0.96 -17.54 -4.68
CA GLU A 87 -1.90 -17.20 -5.74
C GLU A 87 -1.20 -16.34 -6.78
N ALA A 88 -0.90 -16.97 -7.93
CA ALA A 88 -0.10 -16.37 -8.97
C ALA A 88 -0.90 -15.38 -9.83
N ILE A 89 -0.25 -14.29 -10.16
CA ILE A 89 -0.68 -13.32 -11.16
C ILE A 89 0.32 -13.26 -12.31
N THR A 90 -0.06 -12.62 -13.40
CA THR A 90 0.86 -12.30 -14.50
C THR A 90 1.10 -10.80 -14.52
N VAL A 91 2.35 -10.41 -14.31
CA VAL A 91 2.82 -9.04 -14.54
C VAL A 91 3.18 -8.92 -16.03
N PRO A 92 2.57 -7.99 -16.79
CA PRO A 92 2.71 -7.95 -18.24
C PRO A 92 4.15 -7.79 -18.74
N ASN A 93 4.97 -7.07 -17.99
CA ASN A 93 6.38 -6.87 -18.29
C ASN A 93 7.21 -6.99 -17.01
N GLY A 94 8.15 -7.93 -16.98
CA GLY A 94 9.17 -7.96 -15.93
C GLY A 94 10.17 -6.84 -16.15
N TRP A 95 10.58 -6.20 -15.06
CA TRP A 95 11.55 -5.10 -15.10
C TRP A 95 12.52 -5.20 -13.90
N GLN A 96 13.77 -4.81 -14.12
CA GLN A 96 14.78 -4.68 -13.08
C GLN A 96 15.67 -3.48 -13.41
N ARG A 97 15.93 -2.65 -12.39
CA ARG A 97 16.86 -1.55 -12.48
C ARG A 97 18.28 -2.07 -12.72
N GLY A 98 18.97 -1.43 -13.65
CA GLY A 98 20.38 -1.67 -13.88
C GLY A 98 21.26 -0.55 -13.34
N TRP A 99 22.41 -0.32 -13.99
CA TRP A 99 23.30 0.78 -13.59
C TRP A 99 22.82 2.12 -14.17
N ALA A 100 23.13 3.21 -13.46
CA ALA A 100 22.90 4.57 -13.93
C ALA A 100 24.10 5.48 -13.67
N GLU A 101 24.32 6.43 -14.58
CA GLU A 101 25.22 7.55 -14.36
C GLU A 101 24.67 8.84 -15.00
N SER A 102 24.94 9.97 -14.35
CA SER A 102 24.42 11.26 -14.79
C SER A 102 25.36 12.39 -14.45
N TYR A 103 25.39 13.41 -15.34
CA TYR A 103 26.29 14.52 -15.20
C TYR A 103 25.66 15.84 -15.64
N LEU A 104 26.03 16.90 -14.93
CA LEU A 104 25.90 18.28 -15.39
C LEU A 104 27.16 18.64 -16.18
N TYR A 105 26.99 19.04 -17.44
CA TYR A 105 28.09 19.37 -18.36
C TYR A 105 28.33 20.85 -18.51
N SER A 106 27.28 21.68 -18.51
CA SER A 106 27.34 23.11 -18.69
C SER A 106 26.23 23.83 -17.92
N PRO A 107 26.45 25.03 -17.39
CA PRO A 107 27.69 25.85 -17.38
C PRO A 107 28.54 25.57 -16.12
N VAL A 108 29.45 24.63 -16.21
CA VAL A 108 30.36 24.27 -15.10
C VAL A 108 31.80 24.17 -15.61
N SER A 109 32.79 24.41 -14.76
CA SER A 109 34.20 24.35 -15.13
C SER A 109 34.72 22.92 -15.37
N ALA A 110 34.05 21.92 -14.74
CA ALA A 110 34.25 20.50 -14.95
C ALA A 110 32.92 19.80 -14.80
N GLN A 111 32.71 18.68 -15.50
CA GLN A 111 31.50 17.91 -15.35
C GLN A 111 31.28 17.51 -13.89
N ARG A 112 30.03 17.63 -13.42
CA ARG A 112 29.63 17.31 -12.07
C ARG A 112 28.64 16.16 -12.09
N LYS A 113 28.91 15.11 -11.32
CA LYS A 113 27.99 14.00 -11.13
C LYS A 113 26.69 14.52 -10.48
N LEU A 114 25.55 14.00 -10.95
CA LEU A 114 24.24 14.25 -10.39
C LEU A 114 23.75 12.97 -9.70
N HIS A 115 22.85 13.14 -8.73
CA HIS A 115 22.11 12.04 -8.11
C HIS A 115 20.83 11.81 -8.92
N LEU A 116 20.85 10.77 -9.74
CA LEU A 116 19.76 10.45 -10.67
C LEU A 116 19.71 8.94 -10.90
N GLU A 117 18.51 8.37 -10.84
CA GLU A 117 18.21 6.98 -11.18
C GLU A 117 17.07 6.91 -12.19
N SER A 118 16.94 5.78 -12.90
CA SER A 118 15.79 5.54 -13.74
C SER A 118 14.54 5.36 -12.87
N VAL A 119 13.39 5.78 -13.37
CA VAL A 119 12.11 5.39 -12.79
C VAL A 119 11.80 3.95 -13.18
N SER A 120 11.05 3.22 -12.36
CA SER A 120 10.64 1.85 -12.64
C SER A 120 9.78 1.76 -13.91
N TRP A 121 9.79 0.61 -14.56
CA TRP A 121 9.10 0.33 -15.82
C TRP A 121 9.36 1.32 -16.95
N THR A 122 10.49 2.04 -16.92
CA THR A 122 10.94 2.87 -18.04
C THR A 122 11.91 2.12 -18.97
N LEU A 123 11.96 2.55 -20.24
CA LEU A 123 12.95 2.08 -21.19
C LEU A 123 14.36 2.44 -20.74
N SER A 124 15.35 1.60 -21.06
CA SER A 124 16.76 2.01 -21.04
C SER A 124 16.99 3.24 -21.92
N THR A 125 18.02 4.02 -21.58
CA THR A 125 18.47 5.08 -22.47
C THR A 125 19.01 4.48 -23.78
N PRO A 126 18.99 5.22 -24.91
CA PRO A 126 19.72 4.81 -26.12
C PRO A 126 21.21 4.54 -25.81
N ARG A 127 21.85 3.71 -26.63
CA ARG A 127 23.28 3.45 -26.49
C ARG A 127 24.08 4.76 -26.50
N GLY A 128 24.83 5.02 -25.43
CA GLY A 128 25.55 6.28 -25.21
C GLY A 128 24.79 7.31 -24.40
N GLY A 129 23.63 6.95 -23.87
CA GLY A 129 22.80 7.81 -23.03
C GLY A 129 22.05 8.90 -23.79
N VAL A 130 21.45 9.79 -23.03
CA VAL A 130 20.86 11.04 -23.51
C VAL A 130 21.68 12.23 -23.01
N LYS A 131 21.83 13.26 -23.84
CA LYS A 131 22.51 14.52 -23.47
C LYS A 131 21.89 15.67 -24.20
N GLY A 132 21.44 16.70 -23.50
CA GLY A 132 20.76 17.82 -24.09
C GLY A 132 20.65 19.01 -23.16
N GLU A 133 20.20 20.12 -23.74
CA GLU A 133 19.78 21.27 -22.95
C GLU A 133 18.50 20.95 -22.19
N VAL A 134 18.38 21.49 -20.97
CA VAL A 134 17.23 21.31 -20.11
C VAL A 134 16.17 22.37 -20.41
N VAL A 135 14.92 21.94 -20.50
CA VAL A 135 13.73 22.80 -20.49
C VAL A 135 12.85 22.44 -19.28
N VAL A 136 12.34 23.45 -18.59
CA VAL A 136 11.41 23.24 -17.46
C VAL A 136 9.98 23.26 -17.99
N VAL A 137 9.16 22.29 -17.52
CA VAL A 137 7.73 22.20 -17.85
C VAL A 137 6.91 22.21 -16.57
N SER A 138 5.97 23.15 -16.47
CA SER A 138 5.07 23.34 -15.34
C SER A 138 3.59 23.02 -15.65
N ASP A 139 3.24 22.89 -16.93
CA ASP A 139 1.91 22.49 -17.40
C ASP A 139 2.03 21.33 -18.38
N ILE A 140 1.52 20.17 -17.99
CA ILE A 140 1.56 18.93 -18.77
C ILE A 140 0.27 18.68 -19.56
N SER A 141 -0.64 19.65 -19.64
CA SER A 141 -1.80 19.55 -20.52
C SER A 141 -1.36 19.42 -21.99
N GLU A 142 -2.08 18.61 -22.77
CA GLU A 142 -1.77 18.40 -24.19
C GLU A 142 -1.66 19.72 -24.94
N ALA A 143 -2.54 20.68 -24.66
CA ALA A 143 -2.54 21.99 -25.31
C ALA A 143 -1.25 22.76 -25.01
N ALA A 144 -0.81 22.79 -23.73
CA ALA A 144 0.42 23.47 -23.33
C ALA A 144 1.66 22.80 -23.93
N LEU A 145 1.72 21.45 -23.89
CA LEU A 145 2.84 20.69 -24.46
C LEU A 145 2.97 20.95 -25.99
N ARG A 146 1.86 20.89 -26.74
CA ARG A 146 1.85 21.14 -28.17
C ARG A 146 2.22 22.60 -28.53
N ALA A 147 1.78 23.56 -27.71
CA ALA A 147 2.16 24.98 -27.89
C ALA A 147 3.68 25.20 -27.68
N ASN A 148 4.31 24.39 -26.82
CA ASN A 148 5.74 24.46 -26.50
C ASN A 148 6.60 23.43 -27.27
N ALA A 149 6.08 22.81 -28.33
CA ALA A 149 6.72 21.73 -29.07
C ALA A 149 8.17 22.04 -29.51
N SER A 150 8.44 23.26 -29.97
CA SER A 150 9.78 23.66 -30.39
C SER A 150 10.79 23.79 -29.26
N ALA A 151 10.31 24.10 -28.05
CA ALA A 151 11.15 24.15 -26.84
C ALA A 151 11.44 22.76 -26.26
N ILE A 152 10.54 21.78 -26.49
CA ILE A 152 10.66 20.41 -26.00
C ILE A 152 11.52 19.54 -26.92
N ARG A 153 11.46 19.76 -28.22
CA ARG A 153 12.17 18.96 -29.23
C ARG A 153 13.69 18.95 -28.98
N ASP A 154 14.26 17.74 -28.94
CA ASP A 154 15.68 17.48 -28.70
C ASP A 154 16.20 18.00 -27.35
N ARG A 155 15.30 18.15 -26.36
CA ARG A 155 15.61 18.61 -25.00
C ARG A 155 15.39 17.50 -23.97
N ILE A 156 16.02 17.67 -22.81
CA ILE A 156 15.69 16.95 -21.59
C ILE A 156 14.68 17.82 -20.83
N VAL A 157 13.53 17.24 -20.51
CA VAL A 157 12.45 17.94 -19.80
C VAL A 157 12.62 17.74 -18.29
N LEU A 158 12.77 18.83 -17.56
CA LEU A 158 12.74 18.85 -16.09
C LEU A 158 11.34 19.28 -15.64
N PHE A 159 10.66 18.44 -14.90
CA PHE A 159 9.34 18.79 -14.37
C PHE A 159 9.44 19.83 -13.27
N ASP A 160 8.52 20.78 -13.30
CA ASP A 160 8.22 21.65 -12.17
C ASP A 160 7.16 20.96 -11.30
N THR A 161 7.59 19.98 -10.50
CA THR A 161 6.68 19.12 -9.73
C THR A 161 5.74 19.91 -8.81
N GLU A 162 6.21 21.02 -8.23
CA GLU A 162 5.37 21.90 -7.40
C GLU A 162 4.15 22.44 -8.17
N HIS A 163 4.34 22.89 -9.40
CA HIS A 163 3.24 23.41 -10.23
C HIS A 163 2.45 22.29 -10.90
N VAL A 164 3.14 21.23 -11.37
CA VAL A 164 2.47 20.10 -12.03
C VAL A 164 1.48 19.42 -11.08
N PHE A 165 1.85 19.23 -9.81
CA PHE A 165 1.00 18.57 -8.82
C PHE A 165 0.22 19.52 -7.89
N ALA A 166 0.14 20.80 -8.22
CA ALA A 166 -0.56 21.81 -7.40
C ALA A 166 -2.05 21.47 -7.12
N ASP A 167 -2.71 20.77 -8.03
CA ASP A 167 -4.11 20.33 -7.89
C ASP A 167 -4.27 18.98 -7.19
N GLY A 168 -3.18 18.38 -6.71
CA GLY A 168 -3.13 17.07 -6.07
C GLY A 168 -2.92 15.92 -7.06
N PHE A 169 -2.30 14.84 -6.54
CA PHE A 169 -1.87 13.68 -7.33
C PHE A 169 -3.00 13.06 -8.15
N ASN A 170 -4.11 12.70 -7.51
CA ASN A 170 -5.23 12.00 -8.17
C ASN A 170 -5.83 12.75 -9.36
N LYS A 171 -5.80 14.10 -9.34
CA LYS A 171 -6.30 14.92 -10.47
C LYS A 171 -5.29 15.04 -11.61
N VAL A 172 -4.02 14.96 -11.27
CA VAL A 172 -2.91 15.17 -12.24
C VAL A 172 -2.49 13.86 -12.86
N TYR A 173 -2.57 12.77 -12.15
CA TYR A 173 -2.08 11.46 -12.59
C TYR A 173 -2.58 11.03 -13.97
N PRO A 174 -3.88 11.10 -14.33
CA PRO A 174 -4.32 10.76 -15.69
C PRO A 174 -3.68 11.61 -16.77
N LYS A 175 -3.42 12.90 -16.46
CA LYS A 175 -2.73 13.80 -17.39
C LYS A 175 -1.24 13.47 -17.49
N LEU A 176 -0.62 13.08 -16.38
CA LEU A 176 0.78 12.69 -16.32
C LEU A 176 1.01 11.48 -17.22
N ILE A 177 0.24 10.40 -17.05
CA ILE A 177 0.35 9.19 -17.89
C ILE A 177 0.13 9.52 -19.38
N ALA A 178 -0.89 10.29 -19.71
CA ALA A 178 -1.14 10.72 -21.10
C ALA A 178 0.02 11.55 -21.66
N SER A 179 0.68 12.37 -20.84
CA SER A 179 1.75 13.28 -21.26
C SER A 179 2.99 12.53 -21.77
N TYR A 180 3.29 11.34 -21.28
CA TYR A 180 4.50 10.59 -21.70
C TYR A 180 4.51 10.31 -23.21
N SER A 181 3.38 9.85 -23.76
CA SER A 181 3.25 9.66 -25.21
C SER A 181 3.37 10.96 -25.99
N ILE A 182 2.89 12.06 -25.44
CA ILE A 182 2.98 13.39 -26.06
C ILE A 182 4.43 13.85 -26.07
N PHE A 183 5.17 13.76 -24.96
CA PHE A 183 6.59 14.10 -24.90
C PHE A 183 7.40 13.30 -25.92
N LYS A 184 7.17 11.99 -26.02
CA LYS A 184 7.79 11.15 -27.04
C LYS A 184 7.49 11.67 -28.46
N ALA A 185 6.23 11.94 -28.77
CA ALA A 185 5.79 12.42 -30.07
C ALA A 185 6.39 13.81 -30.41
N LEU A 186 6.62 14.65 -29.40
CA LEU A 186 7.25 15.97 -29.56
C LEU A 186 8.78 15.88 -29.70
N GLY A 187 9.38 14.73 -29.49
CA GLY A 187 10.82 14.48 -29.62
C GLY A 187 11.63 14.89 -28.39
N ALA A 188 11.03 14.81 -27.18
CA ALA A 188 11.80 14.90 -25.95
C ALA A 188 12.83 13.75 -25.86
N GLN A 189 14.05 14.04 -25.44
CA GLN A 189 15.10 13.01 -25.28
C GLN A 189 14.91 12.18 -24.03
N GLY A 190 14.35 12.75 -22.98
CA GLY A 190 14.04 12.11 -21.70
C GLY A 190 13.36 13.08 -20.76
N LEU A 191 12.75 12.52 -19.72
CA LEU A 191 12.09 13.28 -18.66
C LEU A 191 12.87 13.13 -17.37
N VAL A 192 12.89 14.17 -16.56
CA VAL A 192 13.53 14.18 -15.23
C VAL A 192 12.55 14.76 -14.23
N LEU A 193 12.24 13.98 -13.21
CA LEU A 193 11.31 14.30 -12.13
C LEU A 193 12.12 14.61 -10.86
N PRO A 194 12.04 15.84 -10.33
CA PRO A 194 12.69 16.17 -9.06
C PRO A 194 12.00 15.49 -7.88
N ASP A 195 12.78 14.88 -7.00
CA ASP A 195 12.31 14.49 -5.67
C ASP A 195 12.07 15.72 -4.79
N ALA A 196 11.26 15.58 -3.75
CA ALA A 196 10.94 16.61 -2.77
C ALA A 196 11.70 16.45 -1.46
N VAL A 197 12.38 15.29 -1.25
CA VAL A 197 13.12 15.00 -0.01
C VAL A 197 14.55 15.53 -0.10
N PRO A 198 15.03 16.26 0.94
CA PRO A 198 16.37 16.82 0.94
C PRO A 198 17.47 15.74 1.03
N ASN A 199 18.72 16.17 0.84
CA ASN A 199 19.94 15.35 0.83
C ASN A 199 20.11 14.49 -0.43
N ASN A 200 19.52 14.89 -1.55
CA ASN A 200 19.52 14.13 -2.80
C ASN A 200 19.08 12.66 -2.62
N VAL A 201 18.16 12.43 -1.70
CA VAL A 201 17.47 11.15 -1.59
C VAL A 201 16.69 10.95 -2.88
N LEU A 202 16.73 9.74 -3.40
CA LEU A 202 16.02 9.35 -4.62
C LEU A 202 14.83 8.48 -4.25
N GLY A 203 13.76 8.59 -5.02
CA GLY A 203 12.56 7.80 -4.85
C GLY A 203 12.17 7.06 -6.12
N ASP A 204 11.08 6.33 -6.02
CA ASP A 204 10.31 5.79 -7.13
C ASP A 204 8.82 5.83 -6.73
N TRP A 205 7.95 6.16 -7.68
CA TRP A 205 6.54 6.35 -7.38
C TRP A 205 5.63 6.23 -8.61
N LEU A 206 6.18 5.71 -9.71
CA LEU A 206 5.38 5.49 -10.92
C LEU A 206 4.85 4.06 -10.93
N ASP A 207 3.55 3.93 -10.83
CA ASP A 207 2.92 2.66 -11.08
C ASP A 207 2.91 2.33 -12.60
N ILE A 208 2.94 1.04 -12.91
CA ILE A 208 2.82 0.55 -14.30
C ILE A 208 1.36 0.41 -14.72
N ASP A 209 0.45 0.70 -13.85
CA ASP A 209 -0.96 0.52 -14.11
C ASP A 209 -1.57 1.74 -14.82
N ASN A 210 -1.06 2.02 -15.99
CA ASN A 210 -1.77 2.87 -16.94
C ASN A 210 -3.02 2.17 -17.53
N GLY A 211 -3.55 1.16 -16.85
CA GLY A 211 -4.60 0.27 -17.29
C GLY A 211 -4.16 -0.81 -18.29
N LYS A 212 -2.86 -0.88 -18.64
CA LYS A 212 -2.32 -1.81 -19.64
C LYS A 212 -1.05 -2.52 -19.23
N GLY A 213 -0.40 -2.10 -18.14
CA GLY A 213 0.88 -2.63 -17.69
C GLY A 213 2.00 -2.46 -18.72
N GLU A 214 2.01 -1.37 -19.47
CA GLU A 214 2.97 -1.11 -20.54
C GLU A 214 4.24 -0.46 -19.99
N ILE A 215 5.37 -0.76 -20.63
CA ILE A 215 6.63 -0.03 -20.39
C ILE A 215 6.48 1.42 -20.82
N LEU A 216 6.93 2.34 -19.99
CA LEU A 216 6.90 3.77 -20.25
C LEU A 216 7.66 4.10 -21.56
N PRO A 217 7.12 4.95 -22.43
CA PRO A 217 7.51 5.02 -23.85
C PRO A 217 8.83 5.73 -24.11
N LEU A 218 9.46 6.36 -23.13
CA LEU A 218 10.72 7.10 -23.23
C LEU A 218 11.52 6.99 -21.94
N PRO A 219 12.82 7.30 -21.93
CA PRO A 219 13.61 7.33 -20.70
C PRO A 219 13.07 8.37 -19.71
N ILE A 220 12.75 7.93 -18.51
CA ILE A 220 12.30 8.76 -17.40
C ILE A 220 13.21 8.50 -16.20
N ALA A 221 13.65 9.55 -15.55
CA ALA A 221 14.53 9.47 -14.39
C ALA A 221 14.07 10.38 -13.27
N GLU A 222 14.33 9.98 -12.04
CA GLU A 222 14.21 10.84 -10.88
C GLU A 222 15.56 11.46 -10.54
N ILE A 223 15.54 12.71 -10.06
CA ILE A 223 16.75 13.47 -9.67
C ILE A 223 16.59 14.02 -8.26
N GLY A 224 17.65 13.93 -7.48
CA GLY A 224 17.68 14.47 -6.12
C GLY A 224 17.36 15.97 -6.08
N MET A 225 16.70 16.38 -4.99
CA MET A 225 16.16 17.73 -4.80
C MET A 225 17.21 18.81 -5.00
N GLU A 226 18.39 18.69 -4.38
CA GLU A 226 19.42 19.72 -4.44
C GLU A 226 20.05 19.87 -5.83
N ASP A 227 20.18 18.75 -6.57
CA ASP A 227 20.68 18.77 -7.94
C ASP A 227 19.64 19.39 -8.89
N ALA A 228 18.35 19.11 -8.71
CA ALA A 228 17.27 19.78 -9.44
C ALA A 228 17.26 21.30 -9.16
N LEU A 229 17.37 21.70 -7.90
CA LEU A 229 17.45 23.11 -7.49
C LEU A 229 18.70 23.79 -8.05
N LEU A 230 19.84 23.08 -8.15
CA LEU A 230 21.04 23.59 -8.81
C LEU A 230 20.77 23.87 -10.29
N ILE A 231 20.19 22.91 -11.01
CA ILE A 231 19.84 23.06 -12.43
C ILE A 231 18.91 24.27 -12.62
N ARG A 232 17.87 24.40 -11.80
CA ARG A 232 16.94 25.55 -11.86
C ARG A 232 17.66 26.89 -11.64
N ARG A 233 18.58 26.97 -10.66
CA ARG A 233 19.38 28.20 -10.43
C ARG A 233 20.29 28.52 -11.60
N LEU A 234 20.87 27.53 -12.26
CA LEU A 234 21.72 27.74 -13.43
C LEU A 234 20.91 28.20 -14.65
N LEU A 235 19.72 27.64 -14.85
CA LEU A 235 18.80 28.04 -15.93
C LEU A 235 18.41 29.52 -15.89
N THR A 236 18.40 30.16 -14.70
CA THR A 236 18.17 31.61 -14.62
C THR A 236 19.32 32.47 -15.22
N LYS A 237 20.48 31.83 -15.45
CA LYS A 237 21.71 32.50 -15.95
C LYS A 237 22.02 32.14 -17.40
N GLY A 238 21.38 31.12 -17.95
CA GLY A 238 21.58 30.68 -19.33
C GLY A 238 21.31 29.20 -19.52
N PRO A 239 21.61 28.68 -20.73
CA PRO A 239 21.35 27.26 -21.04
C PRO A 239 22.13 26.31 -20.14
N VAL A 240 21.48 25.22 -19.71
CA VAL A 240 22.06 24.14 -18.92
C VAL A 240 22.04 22.87 -19.72
N VAL A 241 23.16 22.15 -19.75
CA VAL A 241 23.28 20.83 -20.39
C VAL A 241 23.54 19.78 -19.36
N ILE A 242 22.66 18.80 -19.31
CA ILE A 242 22.84 17.59 -18.54
C ILE A 242 22.89 16.35 -19.46
N GLY A 243 23.28 15.23 -18.92
CA GLY A 243 23.14 13.94 -19.57
C GLY A 243 23.08 12.83 -18.56
N PHE A 244 22.38 11.77 -18.94
CA PHE A 244 22.27 10.56 -18.14
C PHE A 244 22.24 9.32 -19.02
N SER A 245 22.69 8.23 -18.46
CA SER A 245 22.69 6.91 -19.10
C SER A 245 22.36 5.87 -18.06
N TYR A 246 21.44 4.98 -18.38
CA TYR A 246 21.12 3.82 -17.57
C TYR A 246 20.65 2.67 -18.44
N GLU A 247 20.82 1.46 -17.92
CA GLU A 247 20.43 0.22 -18.60
C GLU A 247 19.56 -0.61 -17.65
N ASN A 248 18.29 -0.76 -18.01
CA ASN A 248 17.31 -1.56 -17.29
C ASN A 248 17.13 -2.90 -17.99
N GLN A 249 16.84 -3.94 -17.24
CA GLN A 249 16.50 -5.25 -17.79
C GLN A 249 14.97 -5.33 -17.93
N ILE A 250 14.50 -5.49 -19.16
CA ILE A 250 13.09 -5.59 -19.49
C ILE A 250 12.85 -6.96 -20.11
N SER A 251 11.90 -7.70 -19.59
CA SER A 251 11.45 -8.98 -20.14
C SER A 251 9.99 -8.90 -20.61
N GLY A 252 9.51 -9.99 -21.21
CA GLY A 252 8.08 -10.20 -21.40
C GLY A 252 7.37 -10.53 -20.09
N PRO A 253 6.14 -11.09 -20.18
CA PRO A 253 5.34 -11.39 -18.98
C PRO A 253 6.08 -12.28 -18.00
N VAL A 254 5.98 -11.94 -16.70
CA VAL A 254 6.52 -12.71 -15.59
C VAL A 254 5.42 -13.08 -14.62
N SER A 255 5.63 -14.14 -13.85
CA SER A 255 4.72 -14.52 -12.76
C SER A 255 5.15 -13.85 -11.47
N SER A 256 4.20 -13.46 -10.64
CA SER A 256 4.40 -13.07 -9.25
C SER A 256 3.24 -13.64 -8.42
N SER A 257 3.37 -13.80 -7.10
CA SER A 257 2.34 -14.46 -6.31
C SER A 257 2.07 -13.78 -4.99
N SER A 258 0.80 -13.55 -4.68
CA SER A 258 0.37 -13.24 -3.32
C SER A 258 0.42 -14.48 -2.44
N VAL A 259 0.77 -14.32 -1.17
CA VAL A 259 0.76 -15.41 -0.18
C VAL A 259 -0.54 -15.32 0.60
N ILE A 260 -1.39 -16.34 0.50
CA ILE A 260 -2.66 -16.41 1.22
C ILE A 260 -2.61 -17.56 2.22
N ALA A 261 -2.85 -17.25 3.49
CA ALA A 261 -2.93 -18.24 4.57
C ALA A 261 -4.30 -18.13 5.25
N GLU A 262 -4.94 -19.26 5.57
CA GLU A 262 -6.27 -19.25 6.16
C GLU A 262 -6.33 -20.03 7.47
N ILE A 263 -6.88 -19.39 8.51
CA ILE A 263 -7.35 -20.04 9.73
C ILE A 263 -8.85 -20.21 9.58
N HIS A 264 -9.30 -21.47 9.44
CA HIS A 264 -10.72 -21.77 9.31
C HIS A 264 -11.50 -21.49 10.58
N GLY A 265 -12.65 -20.86 10.43
CA GLY A 265 -13.58 -20.59 11.52
C GLY A 265 -14.25 -21.86 12.07
N ASN A 266 -14.65 -21.84 13.33
CA ASN A 266 -15.29 -22.99 13.98
C ASN A 266 -16.81 -22.93 14.02
N ASP A 267 -17.43 -21.78 13.84
CA ASP A 267 -18.89 -21.57 13.95
C ASP A 267 -19.49 -21.06 12.62
N LYS A 268 -18.79 -20.15 11.95
CA LYS A 268 -19.18 -19.55 10.67
C LYS A 268 -18.01 -19.63 9.68
N PRO A 269 -17.56 -20.81 9.30
CA PRO A 269 -16.37 -20.99 8.45
C PRO A 269 -16.52 -20.37 7.04
N ASP A 270 -17.75 -20.24 6.56
CA ASP A 270 -18.03 -19.64 5.24
C ASP A 270 -17.99 -18.10 5.26
N GLU A 271 -18.14 -17.46 6.44
CA GLU A 271 -17.90 -16.02 6.60
C GLU A 271 -16.41 -15.80 6.92
N TRP A 272 -15.78 -14.82 6.28
CA TRP A 272 -14.36 -14.59 6.44
C TRP A 272 -13.99 -13.10 6.47
N ILE A 273 -12.82 -12.81 7.03
CA ILE A 273 -12.18 -11.50 6.96
C ILE A 273 -10.81 -11.63 6.29
N VAL A 274 -10.31 -10.53 5.74
CA VAL A 274 -8.92 -10.41 5.29
C VAL A 274 -8.13 -9.59 6.30
N VAL A 275 -6.89 -10.00 6.56
CA VAL A 275 -5.85 -9.19 7.19
C VAL A 275 -4.70 -9.12 6.21
N GLY A 276 -4.42 -7.94 5.67
CA GLY A 276 -3.53 -7.79 4.53
C GLY A 276 -2.48 -6.70 4.69
N ALA A 277 -1.39 -6.89 3.96
CA ALA A 277 -0.29 -5.96 3.74
C ALA A 277 0.42 -6.38 2.45
N HIS A 278 1.14 -5.48 1.78
CA HIS A 278 1.91 -5.94 0.64
C HIS A 278 3.31 -6.44 1.03
N LEU A 279 3.87 -7.30 0.20
CA LEU A 279 5.18 -7.90 0.44
C LEU A 279 6.24 -7.35 -0.51
N ASP A 280 5.85 -6.88 -1.67
CA ASP A 280 6.76 -6.21 -2.59
C ASP A 280 7.21 -4.84 -2.03
N SER A 281 8.19 -4.27 -2.65
CA SER A 281 8.73 -2.95 -2.33
C SER A 281 9.43 -2.37 -3.54
N TRP A 282 9.57 -1.06 -3.59
CA TRP A 282 10.46 -0.43 -4.53
C TRP A 282 11.92 -0.88 -4.33
N ASP A 283 12.72 -0.78 -5.39
CA ASP A 283 14.05 -1.41 -5.46
C ASP A 283 15.22 -0.47 -5.09
N LEU A 284 14.94 0.79 -4.76
CA LEU A 284 15.98 1.74 -4.34
C LEU A 284 16.42 1.57 -2.88
N ALA A 285 15.61 0.86 -2.07
CA ALA A 285 15.89 0.56 -0.66
C ALA A 285 15.49 -0.88 -0.32
N THR A 286 15.30 -1.18 0.96
CA THR A 286 14.90 -2.51 1.42
C THR A 286 13.42 -2.62 1.76
N GLY A 287 12.62 -1.55 1.60
CA GLY A 287 11.20 -1.54 1.87
C GLY A 287 10.88 -1.94 3.31
N ALA A 288 11.47 -1.25 4.28
CA ALA A 288 11.28 -1.60 5.69
C ALA A 288 9.97 -1.03 6.22
N GLN A 289 9.74 0.27 6.02
CA GLN A 289 8.49 0.94 6.38
C GLN A 289 7.40 0.61 5.36
N ASP A 290 7.76 0.50 4.08
CA ASP A 290 6.86 0.33 2.94
C ASP A 290 7.17 -0.96 2.17
N ASP A 291 6.47 -2.08 2.39
CA ASP A 291 5.57 -2.35 3.52
C ASP A 291 6.07 -3.58 4.31
N GLY A 292 7.39 -3.63 4.55
CA GLY A 292 7.98 -4.69 5.37
C GLY A 292 7.35 -4.76 6.76
N THR A 293 7.04 -3.59 7.36
CA THR A 293 6.38 -3.54 8.68
C THR A 293 4.99 -4.14 8.64
N GLY A 294 4.16 -3.78 7.67
CA GLY A 294 2.83 -4.35 7.52
C GLY A 294 2.86 -5.85 7.26
N ALA A 295 3.73 -6.31 6.35
CA ALA A 295 3.90 -7.74 6.09
C ALA A 295 4.21 -8.53 7.38
N ILE A 296 5.10 -8.01 8.23
CA ILE A 296 5.42 -8.65 9.51
C ILE A 296 4.27 -8.53 10.51
N MET A 297 3.52 -7.41 10.55
CA MET A 297 2.32 -7.28 11.39
C MET A 297 1.29 -8.36 11.06
N VAL A 298 1.07 -8.64 9.77
CA VAL A 298 0.18 -9.72 9.30
C VAL A 298 0.69 -11.09 9.74
N LEU A 299 1.99 -11.38 9.59
CA LEU A 299 2.60 -12.63 10.04
C LEU A 299 2.49 -12.83 11.56
N GLU A 300 2.71 -11.78 12.35
CA GLU A 300 2.61 -11.84 13.81
C GLU A 300 1.16 -11.93 14.28
N ALA A 301 0.22 -11.28 13.61
CA ALA A 301 -1.21 -11.44 13.85
C ALA A 301 -1.65 -12.89 13.62
N ALA A 302 -1.24 -13.48 12.49
CA ALA A 302 -1.51 -14.87 12.15
C ALA A 302 -0.95 -15.83 13.21
N ARG A 303 0.32 -15.64 13.61
CA ARG A 303 0.99 -16.44 14.63
C ARG A 303 0.28 -16.34 15.99
N ALA A 304 -0.07 -15.13 16.41
CA ALA A 304 -0.73 -14.90 17.70
C ALA A 304 -2.12 -15.54 17.74
N ILE A 305 -2.92 -15.39 16.69
CA ILE A 305 -4.26 -15.95 16.60
C ILE A 305 -4.21 -17.47 16.49
N ALA A 306 -3.30 -18.04 15.68
CA ALA A 306 -3.11 -19.49 15.58
C ALA A 306 -2.66 -20.14 16.89
N SER A 307 -2.04 -19.40 17.81
CA SER A 307 -1.61 -19.90 19.13
C SER A 307 -2.76 -20.06 20.14
N LEU A 308 -3.94 -19.52 19.84
CA LEU A 308 -5.10 -19.68 20.73
C LEU A 308 -5.61 -21.13 20.75
N PRO A 309 -6.22 -21.55 21.87
CA PRO A 309 -6.67 -22.93 22.04
C PRO A 309 -7.82 -23.33 21.10
N HIS A 310 -8.54 -22.36 20.56
CA HIS A 310 -9.67 -22.56 19.65
C HIS A 310 -9.58 -21.60 18.47
N PRO A 311 -9.96 -22.07 17.25
CA PRO A 311 -10.09 -21.19 16.10
C PRO A 311 -11.10 -20.06 16.34
N PRO A 312 -11.00 -18.95 15.62
CA PRO A 312 -11.99 -17.88 15.66
C PRO A 312 -13.36 -18.38 15.16
N ARG A 313 -14.42 -17.60 15.39
CA ARG A 313 -15.77 -17.91 14.91
C ARG A 313 -15.83 -17.94 13.39
N ARG A 314 -15.31 -16.89 12.73
CA ARG A 314 -15.18 -16.77 11.28
C ARG A 314 -13.78 -17.14 10.84
N SER A 315 -13.65 -17.54 9.59
CA SER A 315 -12.34 -17.72 8.96
C SER A 315 -11.59 -16.39 8.89
N ILE A 316 -10.26 -16.46 8.99
CA ILE A 316 -9.38 -15.31 8.77
C ILE A 316 -8.40 -15.68 7.68
N ARG A 317 -8.41 -14.92 6.59
CA ARG A 317 -7.44 -14.99 5.50
C ARG A 317 -6.38 -13.93 5.73
N PHE A 318 -5.15 -14.35 5.88
CA PHE A 318 -3.98 -13.48 5.97
C PHE A 318 -3.35 -13.40 4.60
N ALA A 319 -3.14 -12.18 4.10
CA ALA A 319 -2.61 -11.94 2.77
C ALA A 319 -1.32 -11.13 2.83
N LEU A 320 -0.29 -11.61 2.14
CA LEU A 320 0.86 -10.82 1.77
C LEU A 320 0.75 -10.59 0.26
N TRP A 321 0.35 -9.39 -0.12
CA TRP A 321 0.05 -9.08 -1.51
C TRP A 321 1.31 -8.94 -2.35
N THR A 322 1.19 -9.20 -3.64
CA THR A 322 2.21 -8.92 -4.65
C THR A 322 1.73 -7.78 -5.52
N GLY A 323 2.66 -6.95 -5.99
CA GLY A 323 2.35 -5.95 -7.00
C GLY A 323 1.44 -4.84 -6.52
N GLU A 324 1.54 -4.48 -5.26
CA GLU A 324 0.91 -3.27 -4.74
C GLU A 324 1.56 -2.05 -5.37
N GLU A 325 2.89 -1.92 -5.24
CA GLU A 325 3.71 -0.82 -5.71
C GLU A 325 3.52 -0.46 -7.19
N PRO A 326 3.45 -1.44 -8.12
CA PRO A 326 3.13 -1.15 -9.51
C PRO A 326 1.63 -1.01 -9.81
N GLY A 327 0.76 -0.93 -8.80
CA GLY A 327 -0.66 -0.63 -8.98
C GLY A 327 -1.65 -1.69 -8.51
N LEU A 328 -1.53 -2.20 -7.28
CA LEU A 328 -2.48 -3.11 -6.61
C LEU A 328 -2.76 -4.42 -7.38
N LEU A 329 -1.78 -4.93 -8.14
CA LEU A 329 -1.99 -6.03 -9.09
C LEU A 329 -2.50 -7.31 -8.40
N GLY A 330 -1.96 -7.60 -7.21
CA GLY A 330 -2.29 -8.81 -6.45
C GLY A 330 -3.68 -8.76 -5.84
N SER A 331 -4.02 -7.71 -5.14
CA SER A 331 -5.34 -7.56 -4.51
C SER A 331 -6.47 -7.42 -5.52
N ARG A 332 -6.24 -6.71 -6.64
CA ARG A 332 -7.19 -6.66 -7.77
C ARG A 332 -7.44 -8.04 -8.37
N ALA A 333 -6.36 -8.79 -8.64
CA ALA A 333 -6.48 -10.14 -9.18
C ALA A 333 -7.20 -11.08 -8.20
N TYR A 334 -6.92 -10.97 -6.91
CA TYR A 334 -7.57 -11.73 -5.86
C TYR A 334 -9.08 -11.45 -5.81
N VAL A 335 -9.48 -10.19 -5.76
CA VAL A 335 -10.88 -9.78 -5.76
C VAL A 335 -11.61 -10.30 -7.00
N GLN A 336 -10.98 -10.22 -8.16
CA GLN A 336 -11.55 -10.76 -9.41
C GLN A 336 -11.69 -12.29 -9.37
N ALA A 337 -10.67 -13.01 -8.91
CA ALA A 337 -10.69 -14.47 -8.83
C ALA A 337 -11.74 -14.99 -7.83
N HIS A 338 -11.93 -14.28 -6.72
CA HIS A 338 -12.83 -14.62 -5.63
C HIS A 338 -14.17 -13.87 -5.69
N ALA A 339 -14.52 -13.23 -6.80
CA ALA A 339 -15.72 -12.38 -6.93
C ALA A 339 -17.03 -13.06 -6.47
N LYS A 340 -17.14 -14.40 -6.59
CA LYS A 340 -18.32 -15.16 -6.16
C LYS A 340 -18.40 -15.39 -4.65
N GLU A 341 -17.30 -15.18 -3.94
CA GLU A 341 -17.17 -15.40 -2.50
C GLU A 341 -17.21 -14.08 -1.70
N LEU A 342 -17.08 -12.94 -2.39
CA LEU A 342 -16.96 -11.63 -1.74
C LEU A 342 -18.16 -11.29 -0.86
N ASP A 343 -19.36 -11.80 -1.17
CA ASP A 343 -20.56 -11.63 -0.33
C ASP A 343 -20.36 -12.21 1.09
N HIS A 344 -19.41 -13.11 1.28
CA HIS A 344 -19.04 -13.71 2.55
C HIS A 344 -17.86 -13.02 3.24
N CYS A 345 -17.17 -12.09 2.58
CA CYS A 345 -16.11 -11.29 3.17
C CYS A 345 -16.74 -10.20 4.04
N VAL A 346 -16.62 -10.29 5.35
CA VAL A 346 -17.29 -9.37 6.28
C VAL A 346 -16.46 -8.14 6.63
N ALA A 347 -15.15 -8.18 6.40
CA ALA A 347 -14.24 -7.05 6.60
C ALA A 347 -12.87 -7.29 5.98
N VAL A 348 -12.16 -6.21 5.70
CA VAL A 348 -10.74 -6.17 5.40
C VAL A 348 -10.04 -5.29 6.43
N VAL A 349 -8.96 -5.77 7.02
CA VAL A 349 -8.08 -5.02 7.91
C VAL A 349 -6.73 -4.95 7.20
N ASN A 350 -6.37 -3.76 6.75
CA ASN A 350 -5.12 -3.49 6.03
C ASN A 350 -4.12 -2.76 6.92
N THR A 351 -2.86 -2.81 6.56
CA THR A 351 -1.80 -2.05 7.21
C THR A 351 -0.71 -1.75 6.20
N ASP A 352 -0.63 -0.48 5.80
CA ASP A 352 0.27 0.03 4.78
C ASP A 352 0.57 1.52 5.00
N ASN A 353 0.78 1.89 6.25
CA ASN A 353 1.18 3.23 6.65
C ASN A 353 2.49 3.21 7.46
N GLY A 354 3.25 2.13 7.31
CA GLY A 354 4.46 1.89 8.07
C GLY A 354 4.21 1.62 9.55
N ALA A 355 5.27 1.75 10.35
CA ALA A 355 5.20 1.69 11.80
C ALA A 355 5.42 3.06 12.39
N GLY A 356 4.44 3.56 13.17
CA GLY A 356 4.46 4.89 13.75
C GLY A 356 3.65 4.96 15.04
N LYS A 357 3.57 6.14 15.63
CA LYS A 357 2.73 6.31 16.82
C LYS A 357 1.27 6.06 16.45
N PRO A 358 0.59 5.07 17.07
CA PRO A 358 -0.80 4.76 16.75
C PRO A 358 -1.72 5.96 16.90
N ARG A 359 -2.67 6.11 15.99
CA ARG A 359 -3.76 7.09 16.04
C ARG A 359 -5.12 6.39 16.03
N GLY A 360 -5.30 5.39 15.19
CA GLY A 360 -6.58 4.68 15.04
C GLY A 360 -6.76 4.03 13.70
N TRP A 361 -7.84 4.39 13.00
CA TRP A 361 -8.27 3.69 11.79
C TRP A 361 -8.81 4.66 10.74
N ILE A 362 -8.46 4.43 9.49
CA ILE A 362 -9.12 4.99 8.33
C ILE A 362 -10.24 4.01 7.94
N VAL A 363 -11.45 4.51 7.68
CA VAL A 363 -12.63 3.66 7.42
C VAL A 363 -13.32 3.97 6.10
N GLU A 364 -12.59 4.48 5.14
CA GLU A 364 -13.02 4.68 3.76
C GLU A 364 -14.37 5.43 3.64
N GLY A 365 -14.50 6.54 4.36
CA GLY A 365 -15.69 7.39 4.33
C GLY A 365 -16.94 6.82 5.01
N ARG A 366 -16.83 5.70 5.73
CA ARG A 366 -17.94 4.95 6.30
C ARG A 366 -18.28 5.39 7.73
N GLU A 367 -19.30 6.21 7.88
CA GLU A 367 -19.80 6.65 9.19
C GLU A 367 -20.31 5.50 10.07
N ASP A 368 -20.86 4.45 9.46
CA ASP A 368 -21.32 3.26 10.19
C ASP A 368 -20.15 2.47 10.78
N MET A 369 -19.01 2.43 10.10
CA MET A 369 -17.77 1.79 10.61
C MET A 369 -17.16 2.63 11.74
N LYS A 370 -17.21 3.96 11.64
CA LYS A 370 -16.81 4.82 12.75
C LYS A 370 -17.60 4.51 14.02
N ALA A 371 -18.92 4.43 13.92
CA ALA A 371 -19.78 4.09 15.06
C ALA A 371 -19.44 2.69 15.63
N ALA A 372 -19.20 1.70 14.76
CA ALA A 372 -18.81 0.35 15.20
C ALA A 372 -17.46 0.33 15.95
N LEU A 373 -16.46 1.09 15.50
CA LEU A 373 -15.18 1.21 16.18
C LEU A 373 -15.28 1.97 17.51
N GLU A 374 -16.11 3.00 17.62
CA GLU A 374 -16.38 3.71 18.87
C GLU A 374 -16.92 2.78 19.97
N ASP A 375 -17.62 1.71 19.59
CA ASP A 375 -18.08 0.67 20.51
C ASP A 375 -16.99 -0.37 20.86
N LEU A 376 -16.11 -0.71 19.92
CA LEU A 376 -15.12 -1.79 20.08
C LEU A 376 -13.82 -1.31 20.74
N VAL A 377 -13.29 -0.18 20.30
CA VAL A 377 -11.97 0.33 20.71
C VAL A 377 -11.85 0.52 22.23
N PRO A 378 -12.83 1.14 22.94
CA PRO A 378 -12.74 1.32 24.39
C PRO A 378 -12.70 -0.01 25.18
N ILE A 379 -13.18 -1.09 24.56
CA ILE A 379 -13.29 -2.41 25.19
C ILE A 379 -12.02 -3.22 24.96
N TYR A 380 -11.51 -3.25 23.71
CA TYR A 380 -10.49 -4.21 23.29
C TYR A 380 -9.14 -3.56 23.03
N LEU A 381 -9.10 -2.28 22.62
CA LEU A 381 -7.87 -1.53 22.30
C LEU A 381 -7.56 -0.42 23.32
N LYS A 382 -8.19 -0.45 24.47
CA LYS A 382 -7.93 0.53 25.53
C LYS A 382 -6.44 0.52 25.93
N GLY A 383 -5.82 1.70 25.85
CA GLY A 383 -4.43 1.89 26.24
C GLY A 383 -3.42 1.84 25.09
N TYR A 384 -3.86 1.51 23.88
CA TYR A 384 -2.99 1.49 22.69
C TYR A 384 -2.99 2.82 21.91
N ALA A 385 -3.75 3.83 22.36
CA ALA A 385 -3.90 5.14 21.69
C ALA A 385 -4.42 5.04 20.24
N ALA A 386 -5.18 3.98 19.90
CA ALA A 386 -5.75 3.73 18.60
C ALA A 386 -7.26 4.03 18.59
N ASP A 387 -7.66 5.19 19.13
CA ASP A 387 -9.06 5.53 19.40
C ASP A 387 -9.64 6.60 18.47
N GLN A 388 -8.85 7.10 17.54
CA GLN A 388 -9.33 8.03 16.52
C GLN A 388 -9.85 7.26 15.30
N VAL A 389 -10.79 7.87 14.59
CA VAL A 389 -11.32 7.33 13.33
C VAL A 389 -11.34 8.43 12.28
N SER A 390 -10.61 8.21 11.20
CA SER A 390 -10.63 9.04 10.00
C SER A 390 -11.70 8.56 9.03
N LEU A 391 -12.48 9.50 8.51
CA LEU A 391 -13.42 9.29 7.41
C LEU A 391 -12.78 9.62 6.04
N GLU A 392 -11.49 9.74 6.00
CA GLU A 392 -10.78 9.84 4.74
C GLU A 392 -11.07 8.62 3.88
N THR A 393 -11.14 8.82 2.58
CA THR A 393 -11.32 7.74 1.61
C THR A 393 -10.10 7.77 0.72
N THR A 394 -9.34 6.70 0.78
CA THR A 394 -8.16 6.49 -0.02
C THR A 394 -8.41 5.33 -0.98
N PHE A 395 -7.72 5.28 -2.07
CA PHE A 395 -7.67 4.12 -2.95
C PHE A 395 -6.20 3.99 -3.40
N ASP A 396 -5.36 3.91 -2.44
CA ASP A 396 -3.91 3.95 -2.60
C ASP A 396 -3.22 2.68 -2.11
N THR A 397 -3.99 1.72 -1.52
CA THR A 397 -3.47 0.44 -1.07
C THR A 397 -4.50 -0.69 -1.15
N ASP A 398 -4.13 -1.91 -0.76
CA ASP A 398 -4.79 -3.19 -1.07
C ASP A 398 -6.21 -3.38 -0.52
N GLN A 399 -6.69 -2.57 0.44
CA GLN A 399 -8.12 -2.56 0.81
C GLN A 399 -9.02 -1.98 -0.28
N GLY A 400 -8.45 -1.14 -1.17
CA GLY A 400 -9.18 -0.42 -2.20
C GLY A 400 -10.04 -1.31 -3.10
N PRO A 401 -9.50 -2.36 -3.74
CA PRO A 401 -10.30 -3.28 -4.55
C PRO A 401 -11.49 -3.89 -3.81
N PHE A 402 -11.37 -4.21 -2.53
CA PHE A 402 -12.47 -4.73 -1.70
C PHE A 402 -13.50 -3.64 -1.38
N MET A 403 -13.05 -2.42 -1.10
CA MET A 403 -13.92 -1.27 -0.85
C MET A 403 -14.86 -1.01 -2.02
N LEU A 404 -14.42 -1.19 -3.26
CA LEU A 404 -15.26 -1.03 -4.46
C LEU A 404 -16.42 -2.04 -4.51
N HIS A 405 -16.30 -3.17 -3.82
CA HIS A 405 -17.38 -4.15 -3.63
C HIS A 405 -18.26 -3.85 -2.39
N GLY A 406 -18.07 -2.68 -1.76
CA GLY A 406 -18.84 -2.26 -0.59
C GLY A 406 -18.47 -2.96 0.71
N ILE A 407 -17.40 -3.74 0.73
CA ILE A 407 -16.92 -4.46 1.91
C ILE A 407 -16.38 -3.45 2.93
N PRO A 408 -16.69 -3.62 4.25
CA PRO A 408 -16.06 -2.82 5.30
C PRO A 408 -14.54 -2.95 5.26
N ALA A 409 -13.84 -1.84 5.08
CA ALA A 409 -12.39 -1.78 5.03
C ALA A 409 -11.84 -0.87 6.13
N PHE A 410 -10.78 -1.30 6.76
CA PHE A 410 -10.08 -0.62 7.84
C PHE A 410 -8.60 -0.59 7.49
N ASP A 411 -8.02 0.60 7.43
CA ASP A 411 -6.58 0.74 7.32
C ASP A 411 -6.01 1.32 8.62
N LEU A 412 -4.87 0.79 9.09
CA LEU A 412 -4.25 1.23 10.33
C LEU A 412 -3.71 2.66 10.16
N TRP A 413 -4.19 3.57 10.98
CA TRP A 413 -3.75 4.95 10.98
C TRP A 413 -2.70 5.19 12.07
N VAL A 414 -1.50 5.57 11.66
CA VAL A 414 -0.39 5.95 12.53
C VAL A 414 0.05 7.40 12.30
N ASP A 415 0.98 7.89 13.09
CA ASP A 415 1.67 9.16 12.78
C ASP A 415 2.61 8.93 11.60
N ASP A 416 2.33 9.57 10.50
CA ASP A 416 2.94 9.34 9.19
C ASP A 416 4.24 10.13 8.93
N VAL A 417 4.70 10.93 9.90
CA VAL A 417 5.88 11.79 9.70
C VAL A 417 7.13 10.98 9.38
N ALA A 418 7.34 9.85 10.09
CA ALA A 418 8.50 8.98 9.84
C ALA A 418 8.33 8.21 8.53
N TYR A 419 7.13 7.74 8.22
CA TYR A 419 6.79 7.05 6.98
C TYR A 419 7.00 7.96 5.76
N ASN A 420 6.38 9.12 5.73
CA ASN A 420 6.48 10.08 4.62
C ASN A 420 7.92 10.54 4.33
N ALA A 421 8.81 10.47 5.31
CA ALA A 421 10.22 10.79 5.11
C ALA A 421 11.00 9.75 4.31
N VAL A 422 10.48 8.51 4.22
CA VAL A 422 11.13 7.36 3.58
C VAL A 422 10.27 6.64 2.55
N HIS A 423 8.97 6.91 2.52
CA HIS A 423 7.98 6.32 1.60
C HIS A 423 8.45 6.44 0.16
N HIS A 424 8.59 5.32 -0.53
CA HIS A 424 9.11 5.20 -1.88
C HIS A 424 10.53 5.77 -2.06
N LYS A 425 11.38 5.80 -1.02
CA LYS A 425 12.71 6.43 -1.07
C LYS A 425 13.84 5.43 -0.86
N SER A 426 15.00 5.80 -1.41
CA SER A 426 16.26 5.07 -1.23
C SER A 426 16.76 5.02 0.24
N SER A 427 16.05 5.70 1.15
CA SER A 427 16.31 5.73 2.57
C SER A 427 15.40 4.81 3.40
N ASP A 428 14.51 4.05 2.78
CA ASP A 428 13.62 3.13 3.50
C ASP A 428 14.33 1.84 3.93
N THR A 429 14.89 1.90 5.13
CA THR A 429 15.70 0.84 5.73
C THR A 429 15.29 0.57 7.18
N VAL A 430 15.64 -0.60 7.71
CA VAL A 430 15.22 -1.09 9.04
C VAL A 430 15.50 -0.10 10.18
N ASP A 431 16.59 0.68 10.10
CA ASP A 431 16.96 1.70 11.08
C ASP A 431 15.96 2.89 11.17
N LYS A 432 14.98 2.97 10.29
CA LYS A 432 13.92 3.98 10.32
C LYS A 432 12.68 3.52 11.09
N VAL A 433 12.63 2.24 11.48
CA VAL A 433 11.50 1.65 12.18
C VAL A 433 11.69 1.76 13.69
N ASP A 434 10.72 2.35 14.40
CA ASP A 434 10.69 2.34 15.87
C ASP A 434 10.13 0.99 16.36
N PRO A 435 10.95 0.17 17.07
CA PRO A 435 10.53 -1.15 17.49
C PRO A 435 9.33 -1.16 18.45
N ALA A 436 9.14 -0.09 19.24
CA ALA A 436 8.05 -0.04 20.21
C ALA A 436 6.72 0.26 19.53
N TYR A 437 6.70 1.20 18.61
CA TYR A 437 5.50 1.45 17.81
C TYR A 437 5.18 0.26 16.91
N PHE A 438 6.16 -0.29 16.22
CA PHE A 438 5.97 -1.45 15.34
C PHE A 438 5.27 -2.64 16.04
N LYS A 439 5.72 -3.02 17.24
CA LYS A 439 5.07 -4.08 18.01
C LYS A 439 3.66 -3.69 18.49
N THR A 440 3.48 -2.43 18.83
CA THR A 440 2.18 -1.91 19.27
C THR A 440 1.17 -1.94 18.12
N ASP A 441 1.57 -1.50 16.95
CA ASP A 441 0.75 -1.47 15.73
C ASP A 441 0.33 -2.87 15.32
N GLY A 442 1.27 -3.82 15.31
CA GLY A 442 0.95 -5.22 15.08
C GLY A 442 -0.05 -5.81 16.09
N ALA A 443 0.05 -5.42 17.37
CA ALA A 443 -0.91 -5.85 18.37
C ALA A 443 -2.32 -5.24 18.14
N ILE A 444 -2.39 -3.98 17.70
CA ILE A 444 -3.64 -3.29 17.36
C ILE A 444 -4.33 -4.00 16.18
N VAL A 445 -3.60 -4.28 15.10
CA VAL A 445 -4.09 -5.01 13.92
C VAL A 445 -4.61 -6.39 14.31
N ALA A 446 -3.82 -7.17 15.04
CA ALA A 446 -4.17 -8.52 15.43
C ALA A 446 -5.42 -8.57 16.32
N VAL A 447 -5.54 -7.62 17.27
CA VAL A 447 -6.71 -7.53 18.16
C VAL A 447 -7.96 -7.14 17.37
N LEU A 448 -7.92 -6.12 16.51
CA LEU A 448 -9.09 -5.74 15.72
C LEU A 448 -9.56 -6.89 14.84
N ALA A 449 -8.64 -7.52 14.11
CA ALA A 449 -8.94 -8.65 13.25
C ALA A 449 -9.61 -9.80 14.02
N TYR A 450 -9.04 -10.16 15.18
CA TYR A 450 -9.59 -11.22 16.02
C TYR A 450 -10.98 -10.87 16.55
N VAL A 451 -11.19 -9.65 17.02
CA VAL A 451 -12.48 -9.20 17.57
C VAL A 451 -13.56 -9.17 16.47
N ILE A 452 -13.24 -8.71 15.27
CA ILE A 452 -14.18 -8.76 14.13
C ILE A 452 -14.53 -10.21 13.77
N ALA A 453 -13.52 -11.10 13.70
CA ALA A 453 -13.75 -12.52 13.41
C ALA A 453 -14.60 -13.22 14.47
N GLN A 454 -14.54 -12.79 15.73
CA GLN A 454 -15.33 -13.32 16.85
C GLN A 454 -16.73 -12.72 16.99
N GLY A 455 -17.03 -11.63 16.30
CA GLY A 455 -18.34 -10.95 16.40
C GLY A 455 -19.51 -11.88 16.11
N GLU A 456 -20.64 -11.74 16.83
CA GLU A 456 -21.87 -12.50 16.54
C GLU A 456 -22.46 -12.09 15.19
N GLN A 457 -22.41 -10.80 14.88
CA GLN A 457 -22.84 -10.21 13.62
C GLN A 457 -21.63 -9.67 12.85
N PRO A 458 -21.72 -9.53 11.51
CA PRO A 458 -20.76 -8.74 10.75
C PRO A 458 -20.60 -7.35 11.34
N ILE A 459 -19.41 -6.76 11.22
CA ILE A 459 -19.13 -5.42 11.77
C ILE A 459 -19.96 -4.33 11.09
N GLY A 460 -20.40 -4.56 9.86
CA GLY A 460 -21.30 -3.70 9.12
C GLY A 460 -21.79 -4.36 7.83
N PRO A 461 -22.73 -3.74 7.13
CA PRO A 461 -23.25 -4.25 5.87
C PRO A 461 -22.28 -3.97 4.72
N HIS A 462 -22.35 -4.77 3.65
CA HIS A 462 -21.83 -4.36 2.36
C HIS A 462 -22.62 -3.17 1.83
N LEU A 463 -21.93 -2.19 1.30
CA LEU A 463 -22.57 -1.06 0.63
C LEU A 463 -23.05 -1.49 -0.76
N SER A 464 -24.16 -0.90 -1.20
CA SER A 464 -24.55 -1.01 -2.60
C SER A 464 -23.58 -0.24 -3.50
N HIS A 465 -23.50 -0.63 -4.78
CA HIS A 465 -22.71 0.09 -5.78
C HIS A 465 -23.01 1.60 -5.80
N ALA A 466 -24.28 1.99 -5.68
CA ALA A 466 -24.67 3.39 -5.62
C ALA A 466 -24.13 4.12 -4.38
N ALA A 467 -24.07 3.45 -3.22
CA ALA A 467 -23.51 4.04 -2.00
C ALA A 467 -21.98 4.18 -2.10
N VAL A 468 -21.28 3.22 -2.70
CA VAL A 468 -19.85 3.33 -3.00
C VAL A 468 -19.60 4.49 -3.96
N ALA A 469 -20.41 4.63 -5.04
CA ALA A 469 -20.31 5.75 -5.98
C ALA A 469 -20.38 7.12 -5.29
N GLU A 470 -21.27 7.28 -4.30
CA GLU A 470 -21.38 8.55 -3.54
C GLU A 470 -20.12 8.81 -2.69
N ILE A 471 -19.51 7.78 -2.09
CA ILE A 471 -18.27 7.91 -1.34
C ILE A 471 -17.14 8.35 -2.28
N LEU A 472 -16.95 7.66 -3.40
CA LEU A 472 -15.90 7.95 -4.39
C LEU A 472 -16.04 9.37 -4.94
N LYS A 473 -17.26 9.78 -5.26
CA LYS A 473 -17.55 11.14 -5.74
C LYS A 473 -17.23 12.20 -4.70
N LYS A 474 -17.61 11.97 -3.42
CA LYS A 474 -17.28 12.86 -2.32
C LYS A 474 -15.79 13.02 -2.12
N ALA A 475 -15.03 11.91 -2.27
CA ALA A 475 -13.58 11.86 -2.19
C ALA A 475 -12.87 12.37 -3.46
N GLN A 476 -13.59 12.62 -4.56
CA GLN A 476 -13.07 12.99 -5.87
C GLN A 476 -12.16 11.91 -6.50
N LEU A 477 -12.43 10.65 -6.18
CA LEU A 477 -11.70 9.49 -6.69
C LEU A 477 -12.35 8.85 -7.92
N ASP A 478 -13.62 9.13 -8.18
CA ASP A 478 -14.39 8.53 -9.29
C ASP A 478 -13.73 8.73 -10.65
N GLY A 479 -13.26 9.95 -10.95
CA GLY A 479 -12.57 10.24 -12.20
C GLY A 479 -11.26 9.49 -12.37
N TYR A 480 -10.48 9.37 -11.31
CA TYR A 480 -9.23 8.61 -11.27
C TYR A 480 -9.49 7.13 -11.53
N LEU A 481 -10.40 6.51 -10.77
CA LEU A 481 -10.71 5.08 -10.85
C LEU A 481 -11.36 4.68 -12.18
N ILE A 482 -12.17 5.58 -12.78
CA ILE A 482 -12.72 5.35 -14.14
C ILE A 482 -11.59 5.36 -15.17
N ALA A 483 -10.62 6.29 -15.07
CA ALA A 483 -9.50 6.36 -15.98
C ALA A 483 -8.59 5.13 -15.91
N HIS A 484 -8.45 4.53 -14.74
CA HIS A 484 -7.73 3.29 -14.49
C HIS A 484 -8.51 2.03 -14.92
N GLY A 485 -9.84 2.11 -15.03
CA GLY A 485 -10.70 0.97 -15.33
C GLY A 485 -11.18 0.19 -14.11
N ASP A 486 -10.91 0.67 -12.90
CA ASP A 486 -11.32 0.06 -11.63
C ASP A 486 -12.77 0.32 -11.28
N TRP A 487 -13.33 1.41 -11.78
CA TRP A 487 -14.70 1.81 -11.48
C TRP A 487 -15.52 2.01 -12.76
N GLN A 488 -16.74 1.48 -12.73
CA GLN A 488 -17.77 1.73 -13.74
C GLN A 488 -18.97 2.37 -13.03
N PRO A 489 -19.31 3.64 -13.35
CA PRO A 489 -20.40 4.37 -12.69
C PRO A 489 -21.80 3.81 -12.93
#